data_ecd2088ffb09a30331cbe16f56bcd0f7
#
_entry.id   ecd2088ffb09a30331cbe16f56bcd0f7
#
_cell.length_a   1.000
_cell.length_b   1.000
_cell.length_c   1.000
_cell.angle_alpha   90.00
_cell.angle_beta   90.00
_cell.angle_gamma   90.00
#
_symmetry.space_group_name_H-M   'P 1'
#
loop_
_entity.id
_entity.type
_entity.pdbx_description
1 polymer ?
#
loop_
_entity_poly.entity_id
_entity_poly.type
_entity_poly.pdbx_seq_one_letter_code
_entity_poly.pdbx_strand_id
1 'polypeptide(L)'
;MRFGTTNYFLGVVKLTGNFKTYQTRGKKSRVIFCDTRLAPARPKSRKQKPLTRIIVYFFGALGTQVENYYQKGDYVLVQGRLKLFKKQQTRNNLNNSLFPTKEYHLNVIKMSLIHRR
;
A
#
# COMPACT_ATOMS: atom_id res chain seq x y z
N MET A 1 -16.36 18.66 -17.08
CA MET A 1 -15.32 18.59 -16.36
C MET A 1 -15.26 17.42 -15.49
N ARG A 2 -14.21 16.81 -15.34
CA ARG A 2 -14.14 15.76 -14.58
C ARG A 2 -13.39 15.97 -13.41
N PHE A 3 -13.76 15.71 -12.32
CA PHE A 3 -13.07 15.92 -11.17
C PHE A 3 -12.76 14.59 -10.69
N GLY A 4 -12.05 14.33 -9.90
CA GLY A 4 -11.92 13.09 -9.31
C GLY A 4 -11.06 12.10 -9.97
N THR A 5 -10.46 12.50 -10.95
CA THR A 5 -9.68 11.57 -11.57
C THR A 5 -8.36 11.57 -11.02
N THR A 6 -8.09 12.34 -10.05
CA THR A 6 -6.80 12.43 -9.64
C THR A 6 -6.61 12.01 -8.29
N ASN A 7 -6.70 10.85 -7.93
CA ASN A 7 -6.40 10.46 -6.62
C ASN A 7 -4.95 10.04 -6.67
N TYR A 8 -4.11 10.99 -6.98
CA TYR A 8 -2.72 10.70 -7.15
C TYR A 8 -1.99 10.76 -5.84
N PHE A 9 -1.10 9.87 -5.61
CA PHE A 9 -0.37 9.85 -4.38
C PHE A 9 1.11 9.83 -4.67
N LEU A 10 1.86 10.61 -3.93
CA LEU A 10 3.29 10.61 -4.02
C LEU A 10 3.77 10.67 -2.59
N GLY A 11 4.47 9.72 -2.13
CA GLY A 11 4.94 9.74 -0.76
C GLY A 11 5.91 8.64 -0.45
N VAL A 12 6.44 8.66 0.75
CA VAL A 12 7.43 7.68 1.18
C VAL A 12 6.75 6.66 2.08
N VAL A 13 6.96 5.40 1.80
CA VAL A 13 6.40 4.35 2.64
C VAL A 13 7.49 3.36 2.99
N LYS A 14 7.30 2.63 4.04
CA LYS A 14 8.23 1.60 4.43
C LYS A 14 7.58 0.28 4.08
N LEU A 15 8.30 -0.61 3.43
CA LEU A 15 7.77 -1.91 3.07
C LEU A 15 7.77 -2.78 4.32
N THR A 16 6.61 -3.08 4.82
CA THR A 16 6.51 -3.79 6.09
C THR A 16 6.12 -5.24 5.91
N GLY A 17 5.71 -5.65 4.74
CA GLY A 17 5.34 -7.02 4.52
C GLY A 17 6.14 -7.63 3.41
N ASN A 18 6.01 -8.90 3.22
CA ASN A 18 6.68 -9.57 2.14
C ASN A 18 5.85 -9.43 0.89
N PHE A 19 6.47 -9.54 -0.26
CA PHE A 19 5.74 -9.43 -1.50
C PHE A 19 4.91 -10.69 -1.72
N LYS A 20 3.68 -10.52 -2.08
CA LYS A 20 2.79 -11.62 -2.34
C LYS A 20 2.27 -11.50 -3.75
N THR A 21 1.90 -12.59 -4.34
CA THR A 21 1.47 -12.59 -5.72
C THR A 21 0.13 -13.22 -5.88
N TYR A 22 -0.68 -12.69 -6.80
CA TYR A 22 -1.85 -13.43 -7.16
C TYR A 22 -2.05 -13.27 -8.66
N GLN A 23 -2.72 -14.21 -9.29
CA GLN A 23 -2.93 -14.14 -10.68
C GLN A 23 -4.33 -13.83 -11.00
N THR A 24 -4.58 -12.99 -11.96
CA THR A 24 -5.94 -12.63 -12.26
C THR A 24 -6.46 -13.75 -13.05
N ARG A 25 -7.69 -14.12 -12.80
CA ARG A 25 -8.34 -15.16 -13.44
C ARG A 25 -8.43 -14.93 -14.90
N GLY A 26 -8.09 -15.83 -15.68
CA GLY A 26 -8.22 -15.70 -17.08
C GLY A 26 -7.16 -14.88 -17.76
N LYS A 27 -6.24 -14.32 -17.04
CA LYS A 27 -5.23 -13.56 -17.65
C LYS A 27 -3.92 -14.07 -17.22
N LYS A 28 -2.92 -13.86 -18.00
CA LYS A 28 -1.67 -14.29 -17.61
C LYS A 28 -0.93 -13.32 -16.78
N SER A 29 -1.46 -12.20 -16.51
CA SER A 29 -0.73 -11.21 -15.77
C SER A 29 -0.78 -11.50 -14.30
N ARG A 30 0.26 -11.23 -13.62
CA ARG A 30 0.32 -11.42 -12.22
C ARG A 30 0.35 -10.10 -11.53
N VAL A 31 -0.17 -10.02 -10.37
CA VAL A 31 -0.18 -8.80 -9.58
C VAL A 31 0.60 -9.10 -8.32
N ILE A 32 1.57 -8.27 -8.01
CA ILE A 32 2.36 -8.42 -6.80
C ILE A 32 1.91 -7.33 -5.85
N PHE A 33 1.73 -7.65 -4.61
CA PHE A 33 1.31 -6.64 -3.65
C PHE A 33 2.02 -6.81 -2.32
N CYS A 34 2.00 -5.80 -1.52
CA CYS A 34 2.75 -5.78 -0.30
C CYS A 34 2.16 -4.79 0.67
N ASP A 35 2.30 -5.05 1.93
CA ASP A 35 1.84 -4.17 2.97
C ASP A 35 2.87 -3.11 3.23
N THR A 36 2.48 -1.90 3.44
CA THR A 36 3.40 -0.83 3.77
C THR A 36 2.81 0.08 4.83
N ARG A 37 3.65 0.94 5.37
CA ARG A 37 3.19 1.94 6.29
C ARG A 37 3.72 3.26 5.82
N LEU A 38 2.90 4.28 5.91
CA LEU A 38 3.32 5.60 5.48
C LEU A 38 4.40 6.10 6.41
N ALA A 39 5.46 6.62 5.88
CA ALA A 39 6.56 7.08 6.71
C ALA A 39 6.18 8.39 7.38
N PRO A 40 6.60 8.63 8.59
CA PRO A 40 6.25 9.84 9.26
C PRO A 40 7.00 11.02 8.72
N ALA A 41 6.37 12.14 8.70
CA ALA A 41 6.98 13.33 8.21
C ALA A 41 8.04 13.82 9.14
N ARG A 42 7.96 13.58 10.42
CA ARG A 42 8.94 14.04 11.30
C ARG A 42 9.23 13.01 12.31
N PRO A 43 10.31 13.07 12.93
CA PRO A 43 10.71 12.12 13.93
C PRO A 43 9.75 12.20 15.02
N LYS A 44 9.38 11.21 15.60
CA LYS A 44 8.40 11.16 16.43
C LYS A 44 8.40 11.63 17.73
N SER A 45 7.46 11.71 18.28
CA SER A 45 7.33 12.17 19.57
C SER A 45 7.09 11.00 20.44
N ARG A 46 6.84 11.20 21.65
CA ARG A 46 6.63 10.16 22.47
C ARG A 46 5.41 9.49 22.24
N LYS A 47 4.39 10.05 21.94
CA LYS A 47 3.18 9.40 21.73
C LYS A 47 3.14 9.10 20.32
N GLN A 48 3.42 7.94 19.89
CA GLN A 48 3.36 7.67 18.57
C GLN A 48 2.10 7.16 18.13
N LYS A 49 1.46 7.63 17.18
CA LYS A 49 0.22 7.12 16.67
C LYS A 49 0.55 6.08 15.68
N PRO A 50 -0.25 5.10 15.44
CA PRO A 50 0.01 4.09 14.48
C PRO A 50 0.11 4.71 13.12
N LEU A 51 1.05 4.27 12.31
CA LEU A 51 1.22 4.82 11.00
C LEU A 51 0.17 4.26 10.06
N THR A 52 -0.18 5.02 9.08
CA THR A 52 -1.21 4.62 8.15
C THR A 52 -0.74 3.47 7.29
N ARG A 53 -1.56 2.47 7.17
CA ARG A 53 -1.24 1.31 6.39
C ARG A 53 -1.72 1.48 4.98
N ILE A 54 -0.90 1.16 4.01
CA ILE A 54 -1.27 1.25 2.62
C ILE A 54 -0.85 -0.05 1.96
N ILE A 55 -1.72 -0.67 1.19
CA ILE A 55 -1.36 -1.86 0.48
C ILE A 55 -1.01 -1.44 -0.93
N VAL A 56 0.19 -1.71 -1.37
CA VAL A 56 0.64 -1.28 -2.67
C VAL A 56 0.57 -2.43 -3.65
N TYR A 57 0.15 -2.15 -4.87
CA TYR A 57 -0.01 -3.15 -5.89
C TYR A 57 0.86 -2.82 -7.09
N PHE A 58 1.53 -3.82 -7.62
CA PHE A 58 2.40 -3.63 -8.76
C PHE A 58 1.93 -4.55 -9.87
N PHE A 59 1.65 -4.00 -11.02
CA PHE A 59 1.15 -4.80 -12.11
C PHE A 59 2.18 -5.06 -13.17
N GLY A 60 2.16 -6.23 -13.75
CA GLY A 60 3.01 -6.55 -14.89
C GLY A 60 4.50 -6.54 -14.60
N ALA A 61 5.26 -6.01 -15.50
CA ALA A 61 6.68 -6.03 -15.39
C ALA A 61 7.21 -5.28 -14.19
N LEU A 62 6.51 -4.26 -13.78
CA LEU A 62 6.94 -3.49 -12.64
C LEU A 62 7.02 -4.39 -11.41
N GLY A 63 6.05 -5.29 -11.27
CA GLY A 63 6.04 -6.17 -10.12
C GLY A 63 7.27 -7.05 -10.09
N THR A 64 7.67 -7.57 -11.23
CA THR A 64 8.82 -8.42 -11.27
C THR A 64 10.08 -7.65 -10.90
N GLN A 65 10.20 -6.44 -11.38
CA GLN A 65 11.33 -5.65 -11.06
C GLN A 65 11.38 -5.34 -9.59
N VAL A 66 10.25 -5.02 -9.01
CA VAL A 66 10.18 -4.64 -7.62
C VAL A 66 10.53 -5.84 -6.75
N GLU A 67 10.02 -6.97 -7.07
CA GLU A 67 10.26 -8.14 -6.28
C GLU A 67 11.73 -8.52 -6.27
N ASN A 68 12.43 -8.28 -7.32
CA ASN A 68 13.82 -8.62 -7.38
C ASN A 68 14.75 -7.60 -6.74
N TYR A 69 14.34 -6.38 -6.65
CA TYR A 69 15.21 -5.34 -6.18
C TYR A 69 14.94 -4.86 -4.77
N TYR A 70 13.73 -4.86 -4.33
CA TYR A 70 13.38 -4.31 -3.05
C TYR A 70 13.08 -5.39 -2.02
N GLN A 71 13.21 -5.05 -0.76
CA GLN A 71 12.87 -6.01 0.26
C GLN A 71 12.23 -5.41 1.46
N LYS A 72 11.68 -6.21 2.31
CA LYS A 72 11.00 -5.76 3.48
C LYS A 72 11.92 -4.90 4.29
N GLY A 73 11.45 -3.82 4.76
CA GLY A 73 12.21 -2.86 5.55
C GLY A 73 12.71 -1.68 4.76
N ASP A 74 12.66 -1.75 3.45
CA ASP A 74 13.14 -0.63 2.64
C ASP A 74 12.17 0.54 2.71
N TYR A 75 12.71 1.74 2.61
CA TYR A 75 11.89 2.95 2.53
C TYR A 75 11.92 3.36 1.07
N VAL A 76 10.77 3.54 0.50
CA VAL A 76 10.68 3.84 -0.92
C VAL A 76 9.75 4.99 -1.20
N LEU A 77 10.03 5.70 -2.28
CA LEU A 77 9.15 6.77 -2.72
C LEU A 77 8.23 6.12 -3.73
N VAL A 78 6.94 6.18 -3.51
CA VAL A 78 5.99 5.58 -4.42
C VAL A 78 5.07 6.60 -5.01
N GLN A 79 4.66 6.39 -6.23
CA GLN A 79 3.79 7.28 -6.92
C GLN A 79 2.75 6.46 -7.63
N GLY A 80 1.52 6.82 -7.53
CA GLY A 80 0.47 6.05 -8.17
C GLY A 80 -0.92 6.54 -7.86
N ARG A 81 -1.89 5.71 -8.09
CA ARG A 81 -3.27 6.06 -7.84
C ARG A 81 -3.78 5.43 -6.58
N LEU A 82 -4.31 6.24 -5.73
CA LEU A 82 -4.79 5.82 -4.42
C LEU A 82 -6.27 5.55 -4.44
N LYS A 83 -6.68 4.46 -3.85
CA LYS A 83 -8.08 4.17 -3.71
C LYS A 83 -8.38 3.85 -2.26
N LEU A 84 -9.49 4.29 -1.80
CA LEU A 84 -9.89 4.03 -0.44
C LEU A 84 -11.01 3.01 -0.46
N PHE A 85 -10.82 1.92 0.23
CA PHE A 85 -11.86 0.92 0.35
C PHE A 85 -12.38 0.86 1.75
N LYS A 86 -13.67 0.79 1.91
CA LYS A 86 -14.23 0.66 3.21
C LYS A 86 -14.51 -0.77 3.40
N LYS A 87 -13.90 -1.44 4.33
CA LYS A 87 -14.15 -2.77 4.56
C LYS A 87 -15.15 -2.92 5.60
N GLN A 88 -16.23 -3.57 5.33
CA GLN A 88 -17.22 -3.72 6.30
C GLN A 88 -16.84 -4.80 7.21
N GLN A 89 -16.88 -4.64 8.44
CA GLN A 89 -16.54 -5.62 9.31
C GLN A 89 -17.51 -6.63 9.49
N THR A 90 -17.26 -7.79 9.42
CA THR A 90 -18.26 -8.79 9.59
C THR A 90 -18.47 -8.87 10.98
N ARG A 91 -19.58 -9.12 11.33
CA ARG A 91 -19.89 -8.99 12.57
C ARG A 91 -19.75 -10.06 13.37
N ASN A 92 -18.94 -10.70 13.35
CA ASN A 92 -18.93 -11.67 14.17
C ASN A 92 -18.43 -11.30 15.41
N ASN A 93 -18.24 -10.21 15.72
CA ASN A 93 -17.74 -9.89 16.83
C ASN A 93 -18.64 -9.56 17.78
N LEU A 94 -18.62 -9.99 18.80
CA LEU A 94 -19.48 -9.66 19.75
C LEU A 94 -19.48 -8.33 20.21
N ASN A 95 -18.58 -7.64 20.04
CA ASN A 95 -18.59 -6.35 20.48
C ASN A 95 -19.29 -5.45 19.75
N ASN A 96 -19.69 -5.73 18.76
CA ASN A 96 -20.44 -4.85 18.07
C ASN A 96 -19.87 -3.62 17.70
N SER A 97 -18.74 -3.45 17.70
CA SER A 97 -18.23 -2.21 17.35
C SER A 97 -18.24 -2.24 15.92
N LEU A 98 -19.09 -1.63 15.34
CA LEU A 98 -19.17 -1.61 14.00
C LEU A 98 -18.40 -0.55 13.38
N PHE A 99 -17.21 -0.36 13.55
CA PHE A 99 -16.47 0.68 12.93
C PHE A 99 -16.04 0.17 11.59
N PRO A 100 -16.35 0.79 10.55
CA PRO A 100 -15.91 0.40 9.26
C PRO A 100 -14.43 0.61 9.18
N THR A 101 -13.71 -0.33 8.70
CA THR A 101 -12.30 -0.20 8.62
C THR A 101 -11.98 0.32 7.27
N LYS A 102 -11.18 1.34 7.19
CA LYS A 102 -10.80 1.89 5.92
C LYS A 102 -9.49 1.31 5.52
N GLU A 103 -9.36 0.97 4.25
CA GLU A 103 -8.14 0.45 3.76
C GLU A 103 -7.69 1.22 2.56
N TYR A 104 -6.45 1.65 2.51
CA TYR A 104 -5.94 2.39 1.40
C TYR A 104 -5.18 1.45 0.48
N HIS A 105 -5.46 1.51 -0.80
CA HIS A 105 -4.79 0.69 -1.77
C HIS A 105 -4.14 1.62 -2.80
N LEU A 106 -2.91 1.37 -3.14
CA LEU A 106 -2.21 2.21 -4.08
C LEU A 106 -1.75 1.39 -5.25
N ASN A 107 -2.16 1.78 -6.46
CA ASN A 107 -1.68 1.12 -7.64
C ASN A 107 -0.44 1.88 -8.06
N VAL A 108 0.70 1.29 -7.88
CA VAL A 108 1.96 1.98 -8.08
C VAL A 108 2.32 2.11 -9.54
N ILE A 109 2.71 3.30 -9.95
CA ILE A 109 3.15 3.55 -11.27
C ILE A 109 4.66 3.65 -11.28
N LYS A 110 5.23 4.23 -10.24
CA LYS A 110 6.64 4.41 -10.19
C LYS A 110 7.15 4.28 -8.78
N MET A 111 8.32 3.74 -8.57
CA MET A 111 8.87 3.58 -7.26
C MET A 111 10.38 3.78 -7.28
N SER A 112 10.93 4.37 -6.26
CA SER A 112 12.35 4.59 -6.15
C SER A 112 12.81 4.31 -4.74
N LEU A 113 14.02 3.83 -4.61
CA LEU A 113 14.54 3.54 -3.29
C LEU A 113 14.99 4.80 -2.60
N ILE A 114 14.61 4.99 -1.36
CA ILE A 114 15.07 6.12 -0.59
C ILE A 114 16.12 5.63 0.38
N HIS A 115 15.86 4.56 1.08
CA HIS A 115 16.79 4.14 2.10
C HIS A 115 16.61 2.65 2.39
N ARG A 116 17.70 1.91 2.48
CA ARG A 116 17.61 0.53 2.80
C ARG A 116 17.67 0.35 4.29
N ARG A 117 16.90 -0.56 4.80
CA ARG A 117 16.76 -0.71 6.16
C ARG A 117 18.05 -0.98 6.85
#